data_c9a0be26725c421e0058e022b2d805f5
#
_entry.id   c9a0be26725c421e0058e022b2d805f5
#
_cell.length_a   1.000
_cell.length_b   1.000
_cell.length_c   1.000
_cell.angle_alpha   90.00
_cell.angle_beta   90.00
_cell.angle_gamma   90.00
#
_symmetry.space_group_name_H-M   'P 1'
#
loop_
_entity.id
_entity.type
_entity.pdbx_description
1 polymer ?
#
loop_
_entity_poly.entity_id
_entity_poly.type
_entity_poly.pdbx_seq_one_letter_code
_entity_poly.pdbx_strand_id
1 'polypeptide(L)'
;MKSKTMPFDAIENYIKKVHETFSTFNPFYIISGDTDLENQSSINHYRKASHLLRNLAPDCLQSYHIRGRMVELPKEIIDEIDFYMYQTGHSAKESDKEMCYQMPEYFFTNYPVKPLINSEPCYELIGYAGNMYGRFHQFDIRRAAWQSLLAGASAGITYGAGGVYSWHEYGKHFSPCIGEGFDMPHPWQIALHYPGAWDYS
;
A
#
# COMPACT_ATOMS: atom_id res chain seq x y z
N MET A 1 -8.64 12.53 -4.33
CA MET A 1 -9.24 13.14 -5.54
C MET A 1 -8.85 12.29 -6.75
N LYS A 2 -9.62 11.25 -7.09
CA LYS A 2 -9.42 10.40 -8.28
C LYS A 2 -10.25 11.00 -9.45
N SER A 3 -9.91 12.19 -9.89
CA SER A 3 -10.81 12.93 -10.81
C SER A 3 -10.52 12.75 -12.30
N LYS A 4 -9.42 12.11 -12.67
CA LYS A 4 -9.13 11.85 -14.11
C LYS A 4 -8.34 10.55 -14.24
N THR A 5 -8.93 9.58 -14.91
CA THR A 5 -8.23 8.36 -15.34
C THR A 5 -7.28 8.71 -16.50
N MET A 6 -6.08 8.15 -16.51
CA MET A 6 -5.16 8.27 -17.64
C MET A 6 -5.85 7.73 -18.91
N PRO A 7 -5.80 8.43 -20.06
CA PRO A 7 -6.30 7.89 -21.31
C PRO A 7 -5.66 6.54 -21.64
N PHE A 8 -6.47 5.60 -22.10
CA PHE A 8 -6.03 4.23 -22.35
C PHE A 8 -4.89 4.12 -23.38
N ASP A 9 -4.87 4.98 -24.37
CA ASP A 9 -3.82 5.10 -25.40
C ASP A 9 -2.52 5.73 -24.86
N ALA A 10 -2.60 6.55 -23.83
CA ALA A 10 -1.41 7.16 -23.20
C ALA A 10 -0.61 6.19 -22.32
N ILE A 11 -1.20 5.07 -21.90
CA ILE A 11 -0.55 4.09 -21.00
C ILE A 11 0.77 3.57 -21.59
N GLU A 12 0.80 3.26 -22.87
CA GLU A 12 1.99 2.70 -23.51
C GLU A 12 3.19 3.65 -23.44
N ASN A 13 3.00 4.91 -23.80
CA ASN A 13 4.07 5.90 -23.74
C ASN A 13 4.53 6.17 -22.31
N TYR A 14 3.59 6.19 -21.36
CA TYR A 14 3.90 6.35 -19.95
C TYR A 14 4.75 5.17 -19.43
N ILE A 15 4.33 3.94 -19.69
CA ILE A 15 5.03 2.75 -19.23
C ILE A 15 6.42 2.62 -19.86
N LYS A 16 6.57 2.92 -21.15
CA LYS A 16 7.88 2.98 -21.80
C LYS A 16 8.80 3.98 -21.10
N LYS A 17 8.28 5.16 -20.77
CA LYS A 17 9.06 6.18 -20.06
C LYS A 17 9.43 5.76 -18.64
N VAL A 18 8.55 5.10 -17.92
CA VAL A 18 8.85 4.51 -16.58
C VAL A 18 9.97 3.49 -16.71
N HIS A 19 9.86 2.55 -17.65
CA HIS A 19 10.88 1.54 -17.88
C HIS A 19 12.23 2.16 -18.24
N GLU A 20 12.30 3.06 -19.23
CA GLU A 20 13.51 3.76 -19.63
C GLU A 20 14.20 4.48 -18.45
N THR A 21 13.38 5.04 -17.53
CA THR A 21 13.90 5.81 -16.41
C THR A 21 14.46 4.93 -15.29
N PHE A 22 13.82 3.78 -15.01
CA PHE A 22 14.09 3.01 -13.80
C PHE A 22 14.70 1.61 -14.04
N SER A 23 14.75 1.11 -15.29
CA SER A 23 15.21 -0.27 -15.58
C SER A 23 16.61 -0.58 -15.05
N THR A 24 17.51 0.39 -15.03
CA THR A 24 18.89 0.21 -14.55
C THR A 24 18.97 -0.11 -13.04
N PHE A 25 17.90 0.15 -12.29
CA PHE A 25 17.81 -0.12 -10.86
C PHE A 25 17.20 -1.51 -10.54
N ASN A 26 16.83 -2.28 -11.56
CA ASN A 26 16.13 -3.56 -11.39
C ASN A 26 14.93 -3.48 -10.41
N PRO A 27 13.94 -2.63 -10.69
CA PRO A 27 12.87 -2.32 -9.75
C PRO A 27 11.83 -3.43 -9.65
N PHE A 28 11.08 -3.47 -8.54
CA PHE A 28 9.76 -4.08 -8.51
C PHE A 28 8.74 -3.08 -9.03
N TYR A 29 7.83 -3.51 -9.89
CA TYR A 29 6.79 -2.64 -10.42
C TYR A 29 5.47 -2.84 -9.67
N ILE A 30 5.01 -1.77 -9.03
CA ILE A 30 3.69 -1.74 -8.40
C ILE A 30 2.75 -1.01 -9.34
N ILE A 31 1.83 -1.76 -9.92
CA ILE A 31 1.02 -1.32 -11.08
C ILE A 31 -0.07 -0.32 -10.66
N SER A 32 -0.54 -0.42 -9.44
CA SER A 32 -1.64 0.41 -8.94
C SER A 32 -1.33 1.03 -7.58
N GLY A 33 -2.11 2.01 -7.17
CA GLY A 33 -2.17 2.53 -5.81
C GLY A 33 -3.61 2.61 -5.34
N ASP A 34 -3.91 2.11 -4.14
CA ASP A 34 -5.22 2.19 -3.48
C ASP A 34 -6.42 1.86 -4.38
N THR A 35 -6.28 0.88 -5.25
CA THR A 35 -7.37 0.49 -6.13
C THR A 35 -8.27 -0.54 -5.48
N ASP A 36 -9.57 -0.41 -5.75
CA ASP A 36 -10.59 -1.38 -5.39
C ASP A 36 -10.92 -2.36 -6.54
N LEU A 37 -10.35 -2.14 -7.73
CA LEU A 37 -10.60 -2.96 -8.93
C LEU A 37 -12.11 -3.12 -9.24
N GLU A 38 -12.92 -2.09 -8.92
CA GLU A 38 -14.39 -2.18 -8.93
C GLU A 38 -15.00 -2.44 -10.31
N ASN A 39 -14.31 -2.04 -11.37
CA ASN A 39 -14.90 -2.12 -12.70
C ASN A 39 -13.90 -2.59 -13.75
N GLN A 40 -14.42 -3.21 -14.80
CA GLN A 40 -13.62 -3.78 -15.88
C GLN A 40 -12.75 -2.76 -16.61
N SER A 41 -13.15 -1.50 -16.69
CA SER A 41 -12.35 -0.44 -17.30
C SER A 41 -11.07 -0.20 -16.50
N SER A 42 -11.15 -0.09 -15.18
CA SER A 42 -9.98 0.06 -14.30
C SER A 42 -9.06 -1.16 -14.40
N ILE A 43 -9.63 -2.36 -14.34
CA ILE A 43 -8.90 -3.62 -14.49
C ILE A 43 -8.14 -3.64 -15.83
N ASN A 44 -8.80 -3.29 -16.93
CA ASN A 44 -8.18 -3.26 -18.25
C ASN A 44 -7.04 -2.25 -18.36
N HIS A 45 -7.16 -1.07 -17.72
CA HIS A 45 -6.08 -0.08 -17.68
C HIS A 45 -4.84 -0.62 -16.98
N TYR A 46 -5.02 -1.21 -15.81
CA TYR A 46 -3.91 -1.78 -15.04
C TYR A 46 -3.29 -2.99 -15.75
N ARG A 47 -4.10 -3.88 -16.29
CA ARG A 47 -3.61 -5.05 -17.03
C ARG A 47 -2.81 -4.65 -18.29
N LYS A 48 -3.24 -3.61 -19.01
CA LYS A 48 -2.45 -3.06 -20.12
C LYS A 48 -1.07 -2.62 -19.65
N ALA A 49 -0.98 -1.91 -18.54
CA ALA A 49 0.29 -1.48 -17.96
C ALA A 49 1.17 -2.68 -17.54
N SER A 50 0.57 -3.64 -16.83
CA SER A 50 1.25 -4.87 -16.40
C SER A 50 1.82 -5.66 -17.57
N HIS A 51 1.04 -5.91 -18.60
CA HIS A 51 1.47 -6.65 -19.78
C HIS A 51 2.62 -5.93 -20.53
N LEU A 52 2.55 -4.60 -20.65
CA LEU A 52 3.62 -3.82 -21.25
C LEU A 52 4.92 -3.92 -20.45
N LEU A 53 4.83 -3.81 -19.12
CA LEU A 53 6.00 -3.97 -18.24
C LEU A 53 6.55 -5.39 -18.28
N ARG A 54 5.69 -6.41 -18.30
CA ARG A 54 6.13 -7.81 -18.44
C ARG A 54 6.89 -8.06 -19.72
N ASN A 55 6.50 -7.42 -20.83
CA ASN A 55 7.22 -7.52 -22.10
C ASN A 55 8.55 -6.74 -22.11
N LEU A 56 8.61 -5.59 -21.45
CA LEU A 56 9.81 -4.74 -21.39
C LEU A 56 10.82 -5.21 -20.34
N ALA A 57 10.35 -5.79 -19.24
CA ALA A 57 11.14 -6.20 -18.07
C ALA A 57 10.63 -7.55 -17.54
N PRO A 58 10.82 -8.66 -18.28
CA PRO A 58 10.27 -9.98 -17.94
C PRO A 58 10.78 -10.52 -16.59
N ASP A 59 11.99 -10.13 -16.20
CA ASP A 59 12.63 -10.59 -14.96
C ASP A 59 12.28 -9.74 -13.74
N CYS A 60 11.59 -8.61 -13.93
CA CYS A 60 11.16 -7.74 -12.82
C CYS A 60 9.85 -8.23 -12.23
N LEU A 61 9.80 -8.28 -10.90
CA LEU A 61 8.58 -8.66 -10.17
C LEU A 61 7.51 -7.56 -10.26
N GLN A 62 6.26 -7.98 -10.35
CA GLN A 62 5.11 -7.09 -10.45
C GLN A 62 4.02 -7.46 -9.45
N SER A 63 3.35 -6.45 -8.91
CA SER A 63 2.16 -6.61 -8.07
C SER A 63 1.24 -5.39 -8.18
N TYR A 64 0.11 -5.47 -7.48
CA TYR A 64 -0.87 -4.38 -7.37
C TYR A 64 -1.01 -3.97 -5.90
N HIS A 65 -0.92 -2.67 -5.65
CA HIS A 65 -1.30 -2.12 -4.35
C HIS A 65 -2.83 -1.91 -4.35
N ILE A 66 -3.50 -2.67 -3.51
CA ILE A 66 -4.97 -2.64 -3.38
C ILE A 66 -5.37 -1.77 -2.19
N ARG A 67 -6.64 -1.34 -2.16
CA ARG A 67 -7.16 -0.53 -1.07
C ARG A 67 -7.13 -1.25 0.29
N GLY A 68 -7.14 -0.47 1.37
CA GLY A 68 -7.16 -1.00 2.73
C GLY A 68 -8.27 -2.01 3.00
N ARG A 69 -7.91 -3.10 3.65
CA ARG A 69 -8.80 -4.19 4.09
C ARG A 69 -9.52 -4.94 2.97
N MET A 70 -9.08 -4.78 1.75
CA MET A 70 -9.55 -5.56 0.61
C MET A 70 -8.81 -6.90 0.57
N VAL A 71 -9.56 -8.00 0.42
CA VAL A 71 -9.00 -9.34 0.29
C VAL A 71 -9.43 -10.03 -0.99
N GLU A 72 -10.52 -9.58 -1.61
CA GLU A 72 -11.03 -10.16 -2.85
C GLU A 72 -10.30 -9.59 -4.07
N LEU A 73 -9.69 -10.46 -4.86
CA LEU A 73 -8.98 -10.10 -6.08
C LEU A 73 -9.61 -10.78 -7.30
N PRO A 74 -9.73 -10.05 -8.44
CA PRO A 74 -10.09 -10.68 -9.70
C PRO A 74 -9.09 -11.77 -10.10
N LYS A 75 -9.62 -12.88 -10.62
CA LYS A 75 -8.77 -14.02 -11.02
C LYS A 75 -7.69 -13.64 -12.02
N GLU A 76 -7.99 -12.81 -12.98
CA GLU A 76 -7.04 -12.33 -13.98
C GLU A 76 -5.88 -11.53 -13.38
N ILE A 77 -6.09 -10.85 -12.24
CA ILE A 77 -5.03 -10.16 -11.51
C ILE A 77 -4.18 -11.17 -10.74
N ILE A 78 -4.80 -12.15 -10.09
CA ILE A 78 -4.10 -13.20 -9.34
C ILE A 78 -3.14 -13.98 -10.26
N ASP A 79 -3.56 -14.26 -11.48
CA ASP A 79 -2.77 -15.03 -12.45
C ASP A 79 -1.55 -14.23 -12.98
N GLU A 80 -1.59 -12.90 -12.94
CA GLU A 80 -0.56 -12.02 -13.55
C GLU A 80 0.50 -11.50 -12.56
N ILE A 81 0.22 -11.51 -11.25
CA ILE A 81 1.13 -10.97 -10.23
C ILE A 81 2.13 -12.01 -9.72
N ASP A 82 3.29 -11.53 -9.26
CA ASP A 82 4.34 -12.39 -8.71
C ASP A 82 4.22 -12.55 -7.18
N PHE A 83 3.66 -11.55 -6.50
CA PHE A 83 3.44 -11.55 -5.05
C PHE A 83 2.18 -10.74 -4.71
N TYR A 84 1.62 -10.99 -3.53
CA TYR A 84 0.46 -10.25 -3.04
C TYR A 84 0.90 -9.04 -2.21
N MET A 85 0.23 -7.92 -2.42
CA MET A 85 0.29 -6.75 -1.55
C MET A 85 -1.09 -6.56 -0.92
N TYR A 86 -1.15 -6.62 0.40
CA TYR A 86 -2.35 -6.24 1.14
C TYR A 86 -2.05 -5.03 2.02
N GLN A 87 -3.09 -4.30 2.41
CA GLN A 87 -2.95 -3.23 3.37
C GLN A 87 -4.01 -3.31 4.46
N THR A 88 -3.58 -3.20 5.71
CA THR A 88 -4.49 -3.15 6.86
C THR A 88 -4.98 -1.75 7.14
N GLY A 89 -4.27 -0.73 6.68
CA GLY A 89 -4.68 0.67 6.72
C GLY A 89 -4.70 1.28 8.13
N HIS A 90 -5.44 2.37 8.28
CA HIS A 90 -5.33 3.28 9.43
C HIS A 90 -6.58 3.33 10.31
N SER A 91 -7.38 2.27 10.35
CA SER A 91 -8.53 2.19 11.23
C SER A 91 -8.15 1.72 12.64
N ALA A 92 -8.65 2.41 13.67
CA ALA A 92 -8.46 2.03 15.07
C ALA A 92 -9.62 1.19 15.64
N LYS A 93 -10.60 0.80 14.82
CA LYS A 93 -11.65 -0.12 15.25
C LYS A 93 -11.03 -1.45 15.67
N GLU A 94 -11.55 -2.05 16.74
CA GLU A 94 -11.00 -3.29 17.28
C GLU A 94 -11.00 -4.43 16.25
N SER A 95 -12.08 -4.57 15.50
CA SER A 95 -12.18 -5.54 14.38
C SER A 95 -11.12 -5.35 13.30
N ASP A 96 -10.69 -4.11 13.06
CA ASP A 96 -9.72 -3.81 12.00
C ASP A 96 -8.28 -4.06 12.46
N LYS A 97 -8.02 -4.07 13.78
CA LYS A 97 -6.70 -4.42 14.34
C LYS A 97 -6.33 -5.89 14.12
N GLU A 98 -7.33 -6.76 13.99
CA GLU A 98 -7.16 -8.18 13.72
C GLU A 98 -6.79 -8.46 12.26
N MET A 99 -7.02 -7.52 11.35
CA MET A 99 -6.74 -7.67 9.93
C MET A 99 -5.27 -7.94 9.62
N CYS A 100 -4.34 -7.54 10.51
CA CYS A 100 -2.92 -7.82 10.35
C CYS A 100 -2.60 -9.32 10.25
N TYR A 101 -3.40 -10.20 10.88
CA TYR A 101 -3.25 -11.65 10.80
C TYR A 101 -4.37 -12.33 10.03
N GLN A 102 -5.59 -11.78 10.00
CA GLN A 102 -6.71 -12.37 9.26
C GLN A 102 -6.53 -12.27 7.74
N MET A 103 -5.99 -11.15 7.24
CA MET A 103 -5.77 -11.00 5.80
C MET A 103 -4.75 -12.01 5.25
N PRO A 104 -3.57 -12.22 5.84
CA PRO A 104 -2.67 -13.29 5.42
C PRO A 104 -3.34 -14.67 5.39
N GLU A 105 -4.10 -15.02 6.43
CA GLU A 105 -4.84 -16.29 6.48
C GLU A 105 -5.83 -16.42 5.32
N TYR A 106 -6.55 -15.35 5.01
CA TYR A 106 -7.46 -15.33 3.87
C TYR A 106 -6.74 -15.58 2.55
N PHE A 107 -5.61 -14.90 2.30
CA PHE A 107 -4.83 -15.06 1.08
C PHE A 107 -4.32 -16.50 0.92
N PHE A 108 -3.76 -17.08 1.95
CA PHE A 108 -3.25 -18.46 1.90
C PHE A 108 -4.34 -19.50 1.77
N THR A 109 -5.55 -19.23 2.27
CA THR A 109 -6.67 -20.17 2.20
C THR A 109 -7.37 -20.14 0.84
N ASN A 110 -7.45 -18.96 0.21
CA ASN A 110 -8.32 -18.74 -0.95
C ASN A 110 -7.57 -18.59 -2.27
N TYR A 111 -6.25 -18.37 -2.24
CA TYR A 111 -5.46 -18.10 -3.44
C TYR A 111 -4.22 -19.01 -3.56
N PRO A 112 -3.65 -19.14 -4.77
CA PRO A 112 -2.35 -19.81 -4.94
C PRO A 112 -1.28 -19.20 -4.03
N VAL A 113 -0.42 -20.03 -3.47
CA VAL A 113 0.65 -19.59 -2.58
C VAL A 113 1.65 -18.73 -3.34
N LYS A 114 1.78 -17.48 -2.92
CA LYS A 114 2.76 -16.50 -3.41
C LYS A 114 3.34 -15.74 -2.21
N PRO A 115 4.52 -15.11 -2.35
CA PRO A 115 5.01 -14.18 -1.33
C PRO A 115 3.96 -13.11 -1.02
N LEU A 116 3.86 -12.71 0.24
CA LEU A 116 2.83 -11.80 0.74
C LEU A 116 3.47 -10.68 1.55
N ILE A 117 3.12 -9.42 1.27
CA ILE A 117 3.61 -8.24 2.01
C ILE A 117 2.45 -7.42 2.55
N ASN A 118 2.51 -7.00 3.83
CA ASN A 118 1.66 -5.91 4.31
C ASN A 118 2.27 -4.58 3.85
N SER A 119 1.77 -4.09 2.74
CA SER A 119 2.31 -2.94 2.03
C SER A 119 1.89 -1.59 2.60
N GLU A 120 0.90 -1.60 3.50
CA GLU A 120 0.46 -0.40 4.21
C GLU A 120 -0.21 -0.77 5.55
N PRO A 121 0.58 -1.09 6.58
CA PRO A 121 0.08 -1.15 7.95
C PRO A 121 -0.24 0.26 8.45
N CYS A 122 -0.73 0.37 9.68
CA CYS A 122 -0.92 1.69 10.28
C CYS A 122 0.42 2.46 10.33
N TYR A 123 0.39 3.75 9.97
CA TYR A 123 1.57 4.60 10.04
C TYR A 123 1.74 5.19 11.43
N GLU A 124 3.00 5.35 11.86
CA GLU A 124 3.29 5.93 13.17
C GLU A 124 2.84 7.39 13.23
N LEU A 125 2.10 7.69 14.28
CA LEU A 125 1.52 9.01 14.56
C LEU A 125 0.62 9.59 13.46
N ILE A 126 0.12 8.77 12.52
CA ILE A 126 -1.03 9.19 11.71
C ILE A 126 -2.30 9.18 12.55
N GLY A 127 -3.20 10.12 12.29
CA GLY A 127 -4.52 10.13 12.89
C GLY A 127 -5.37 8.92 12.47
N TYR A 128 -6.24 8.45 13.35
CA TYR A 128 -7.13 7.34 13.04
C TYR A 128 -8.08 7.68 11.88
N ALA A 129 -8.25 6.76 10.95
CA ALA A 129 -9.23 6.88 9.88
C ALA A 129 -10.68 6.77 10.41
N GLY A 130 -11.65 7.21 9.59
CA GLY A 130 -13.06 7.05 9.91
C GLY A 130 -13.59 8.03 10.96
N ASN A 131 -13.05 9.23 11.00
CA ASN A 131 -13.48 10.32 11.89
C ASN A 131 -13.33 9.99 13.39
N MET A 132 -12.34 9.17 13.73
CA MET A 132 -11.99 8.87 15.12
C MET A 132 -10.84 9.76 15.59
N TYR A 133 -10.85 10.14 16.86
CA TYR A 133 -9.74 10.85 17.50
C TYR A 133 -8.67 9.88 17.99
N GLY A 134 -7.42 10.29 17.85
CA GLY A 134 -6.24 9.57 18.30
C GLY A 134 -5.28 9.25 17.20
N ARG A 135 -4.16 8.66 17.57
CA ARG A 135 -3.03 8.33 16.69
C ARG A 135 -2.52 6.94 16.98
N PHE A 136 -1.90 6.33 15.97
CA PHE A 136 -1.16 5.09 16.16
C PHE A 136 0.20 5.39 16.79
N HIS A 137 0.48 4.76 17.91
CA HIS A 137 1.75 4.90 18.62
C HIS A 137 2.73 3.78 18.25
N GLN A 138 3.96 3.89 18.69
CA GLN A 138 5.01 2.89 18.45
C GLN A 138 4.55 1.45 18.75
N PHE A 139 3.80 1.24 19.83
CA PHE A 139 3.27 -0.08 20.17
C PHE A 139 2.33 -0.64 19.09
N ASP A 140 1.48 0.21 18.49
CA ASP A 140 0.55 -0.21 17.42
C ASP A 140 1.31 -0.64 16.17
N ILE A 141 2.36 0.11 15.83
CA ILE A 141 3.24 -0.19 14.69
C ILE A 141 3.95 -1.52 14.91
N ARG A 142 4.55 -1.72 16.06
CA ARG A 142 5.22 -2.97 16.43
C ARG A 142 4.25 -4.15 16.42
N ARG A 143 3.06 -3.99 16.99
CA ARG A 143 2.01 -5.01 16.98
C ARG A 143 1.61 -5.40 15.56
N ALA A 144 1.32 -4.42 14.69
CA ALA A 144 0.95 -4.66 13.30
C ALA A 144 2.05 -5.41 12.55
N ALA A 145 3.33 -5.04 12.79
CA ALA A 145 4.48 -5.72 12.21
C ALA A 145 4.54 -7.21 12.60
N TRP A 146 4.56 -7.49 13.89
CA TRP A 146 4.67 -8.86 14.38
C TRP A 146 3.47 -9.73 14.02
N GLN A 147 2.25 -9.19 14.11
CA GLN A 147 1.06 -9.90 13.68
C GLN A 147 1.10 -10.26 12.19
N SER A 148 1.53 -9.32 11.34
CA SER A 148 1.66 -9.58 9.90
C SER A 148 2.71 -10.64 9.59
N LEU A 149 3.91 -10.51 10.15
CA LEU A 149 5.02 -11.44 9.89
C LEU A 149 4.72 -12.86 10.39
N LEU A 150 4.22 -12.97 11.63
CA LEU A 150 3.90 -14.27 12.23
C LEU A 150 2.70 -14.95 11.58
N ALA A 151 1.81 -14.20 10.94
CA ALA A 151 0.70 -14.74 10.17
C ALA A 151 1.06 -15.09 8.72
N GLY A 152 2.29 -14.83 8.29
CA GLY A 152 2.77 -15.27 6.98
C GLY A 152 3.02 -14.17 5.95
N ALA A 153 3.18 -12.91 6.34
CA ALA A 153 3.66 -11.86 5.44
C ALA A 153 5.14 -12.11 5.08
N SER A 154 5.36 -13.16 4.27
CA SER A 154 6.68 -13.73 3.97
C SER A 154 7.60 -12.80 3.17
N ALA A 155 7.02 -11.84 2.44
CA ALA A 155 7.77 -10.78 1.75
C ALA A 155 7.96 -9.53 2.63
N GLY A 156 7.47 -9.55 3.88
CA GLY A 156 7.71 -8.51 4.88
C GLY A 156 6.56 -7.54 5.08
N ILE A 157 6.94 -6.38 5.58
CA ILE A 157 6.05 -5.27 5.91
C ILE A 157 6.71 -3.96 5.52
N THR A 158 5.90 -2.91 5.35
CA THR A 158 6.41 -1.54 5.17
C THR A 158 6.21 -0.71 6.43
N TYR A 159 7.00 0.33 6.56
CA TYR A 159 6.85 1.34 7.60
C TYR A 159 6.39 2.67 6.99
N GLY A 160 5.51 3.38 7.68
CA GLY A 160 5.10 4.73 7.35
C GLY A 160 5.02 5.63 8.58
N ALA A 161 5.21 6.94 8.36
CA ALA A 161 5.12 7.96 9.40
C ALA A 161 4.20 9.08 8.94
N GLY A 162 3.27 9.50 9.80
CA GLY A 162 2.21 10.45 9.47
C GLY A 162 2.72 11.75 8.87
N GLY A 163 3.76 12.35 9.43
CA GLY A 163 4.35 13.60 8.94
C GLY A 163 5.15 13.45 7.65
N VAL A 164 5.81 12.29 7.44
CA VAL A 164 6.53 11.99 6.19
C VAL A 164 5.55 11.70 5.07
N TYR A 165 4.54 10.87 5.32
CA TYR A 165 3.50 10.57 4.34
C TYR A 165 2.85 11.83 3.76
N SER A 166 2.45 12.75 4.62
CA SER A 166 1.78 14.00 4.22
C SER A 166 2.75 15.10 3.76
N TRP A 167 4.06 14.86 3.87
CA TRP A 167 5.10 15.89 3.65
C TRP A 167 4.80 17.19 4.40
N HIS A 168 4.34 17.04 5.66
CA HIS A 168 3.89 18.18 6.44
C HIS A 168 5.05 19.06 6.85
N GLU A 169 4.90 20.37 6.63
CA GLU A 169 5.89 21.38 6.99
C GLU A 169 5.44 22.21 8.19
N TYR A 170 6.40 22.64 9.00
CA TYR A 170 6.11 23.49 10.14
C TYR A 170 5.36 24.78 9.73
N GLY A 171 4.32 25.11 10.48
CA GLY A 171 3.49 26.29 10.24
C GLY A 171 2.52 26.22 9.02
N LYS A 172 2.47 25.08 8.34
CA LYS A 172 1.50 24.88 7.26
C LYS A 172 0.16 24.39 7.81
N HIS A 173 -0.90 24.80 7.14
CA HIS A 173 -2.23 24.29 7.45
C HIS A 173 -2.35 22.83 7.02
N PHE A 174 -2.96 22.01 7.88
CA PHE A 174 -3.35 20.65 7.58
C PHE A 174 -4.87 20.58 7.41
N SER A 175 -5.29 19.98 6.33
CA SER A 175 -6.68 19.63 6.11
C SER A 175 -6.76 18.13 5.93
N PRO A 176 -7.37 17.38 6.85
CA PRO A 176 -7.45 15.94 6.74
C PRO A 176 -8.23 15.56 5.47
N CYS A 177 -7.70 14.59 4.76
CA CYS A 177 -8.41 13.94 3.67
C CYS A 177 -9.48 13.00 4.22
N ILE A 178 -10.40 12.55 3.36
CA ILE A 178 -11.36 11.52 3.73
C ILE A 178 -10.58 10.27 4.17
N GLY A 179 -10.87 9.81 5.39
CA GLY A 179 -10.25 8.61 5.97
C GLY A 179 -9.07 8.88 6.89
N GLU A 180 -8.48 10.08 6.87
CA GLU A 180 -7.45 10.47 7.84
C GLU A 180 -8.09 11.08 9.08
N GLY A 181 -7.40 10.99 10.22
CA GLY A 181 -7.87 11.55 11.48
C GLY A 181 -7.79 13.07 11.52
N PHE A 182 -8.38 13.66 12.57
CA PHE A 182 -8.50 15.11 12.70
C PHE A 182 -7.23 15.81 13.15
N ASP A 183 -6.23 15.07 13.61
CA ASP A 183 -5.05 15.64 14.23
C ASP A 183 -4.01 16.06 13.19
N MET A 184 -3.52 17.28 13.30
CA MET A 184 -2.43 17.78 12.46
C MET A 184 -1.17 16.92 12.67
N PRO A 185 -0.53 16.41 11.60
CA PRO A 185 0.70 15.64 11.72
C PRO A 185 1.87 16.51 12.22
N HIS A 186 2.90 15.86 12.77
CA HIS A 186 4.15 16.56 13.02
C HIS A 186 4.84 16.92 11.70
N PRO A 187 5.69 17.96 11.66
CA PRO A 187 6.53 18.23 10.51
C PRO A 187 7.38 17.02 10.12
N TRP A 188 7.60 16.82 8.82
CA TRP A 188 8.30 15.64 8.30
C TRP A 188 9.70 15.45 8.89
N GLN A 189 10.40 16.55 9.23
CA GLN A 189 11.71 16.50 9.86
C GLN A 189 11.68 15.83 11.24
N ILE A 190 10.61 16.02 12.01
CA ILE A 190 10.40 15.33 13.29
C ILE A 190 10.00 13.89 13.02
N ALA A 191 9.11 13.67 12.07
CA ALA A 191 8.57 12.36 11.77
C ALA A 191 9.62 11.36 11.24
N LEU A 192 10.71 11.82 10.64
CA LEU A 192 11.86 10.98 10.25
C LEU A 192 12.57 10.31 11.44
N HIS A 193 12.34 10.80 12.66
CA HIS A 193 12.98 10.30 13.87
C HIS A 193 12.04 9.57 14.82
N TYR A 194 10.88 9.15 14.34
CA TYR A 194 9.95 8.38 15.16
C TYR A 194 10.54 7.03 15.56
N PRO A 195 10.31 6.61 16.82
CA PRO A 195 10.96 5.42 17.37
C PRO A 195 10.54 4.12 16.71
N GLY A 196 9.31 4.02 16.15
CA GLY A 196 8.82 2.82 15.48
C GLY A 196 9.63 2.44 14.25
N ALA A 197 10.32 3.39 13.59
CA ALA A 197 11.19 3.08 12.47
C ALA A 197 12.33 2.12 12.85
N TRP A 198 12.83 2.21 14.07
CA TRP A 198 13.89 1.34 14.59
C TRP A 198 13.41 -0.07 14.92
N ASP A 199 12.10 -0.27 15.11
CA ASP A 199 11.53 -1.58 15.32
C ASP A 199 11.45 -2.41 14.01
N TYR A 200 11.71 -1.78 12.87
CA TYR A 200 11.66 -2.37 11.52
C TYR A 200 13.05 -2.58 10.90
N SER A 201 14.12 -2.21 11.58
CA SER A 201 15.51 -2.27 11.09
C SER A 201 16.32 -3.49 11.57
#